data_b7157d7bb369fca1114cd8143fbef2ca
#
_entry.id   b7157d7bb369fca1114cd8143fbef2ca
#
_cell.length_a   1.000
_cell.length_b   1.000
_cell.length_c   1.000
_cell.angle_alpha   90.00
_cell.angle_beta   90.00
_cell.angle_gamma   90.00
#
_symmetry.space_group_name_H-M   'P 1'
#
loop_
_entity.id
_entity.type
_entity.pdbx_description
1 polymer ?
#
loop_
_entity_poly.entity_id
_entity_poly.type
_entity_poly.pdbx_seq_one_letter_code
_entity_poly.pdbx_strand_id
1 'polypeptide(L)'
;MRGRRTGEGAIRRDSQNTILRKRFSGGFLSLAGANSPGGLSFRPVPILFFDEVDRFAPSAGTEGDPIRLAFARTSTFPNRKKIEVSSPSIKGKSRIEKNYETSSQAEYYDPCPACGKAQVLRFRQLDFQSGNCRCVECCELFAKHQWLDRWDERGAWVHKCPDRSTRGFWLSGRQPLDQLGNARNRI
;
A
#
# COMPACT_ATOMS: atom_id res chain seq x y z
N MET A 1 -49.61 2.00 41.56
CA MET A 1 -48.37 2.60 41.03
C MET A 1 -47.83 1.75 39.91
N ARG A 2 -47.95 2.19 38.65
CA ARG A 2 -47.42 1.46 37.48
C ARG A 2 -46.08 2.07 37.08
N GLY A 3 -45.01 1.27 37.24
CA GLY A 3 -43.67 1.65 36.84
C GLY A 3 -43.55 1.84 35.33
N ARG A 4 -43.11 3.01 34.89
CA ARG A 4 -42.68 3.32 33.53
C ARG A 4 -41.39 2.54 33.24
N ARG A 5 -41.42 1.61 32.32
CA ARG A 5 -40.21 1.09 31.69
C ARG A 5 -39.65 2.18 30.79
N THR A 6 -38.48 2.68 31.16
CA THR A 6 -37.68 3.56 30.31
C THR A 6 -37.18 2.72 29.12
N GLY A 7 -37.65 3.07 27.93
CA GLY A 7 -37.23 2.37 26.70
C GLY A 7 -35.73 2.56 26.47
N GLU A 8 -35.05 1.43 26.28
CA GLU A 8 -33.68 1.39 25.76
C GLU A 8 -33.64 2.17 24.44
N GLY A 9 -32.82 3.20 24.42
CA GLY A 9 -32.61 4.03 23.26
C GLY A 9 -32.11 3.17 22.08
N ALA A 10 -32.96 2.97 21.08
CA ALA A 10 -32.56 2.37 19.83
C ALA A 10 -31.36 3.13 19.28
N ILE A 11 -30.22 2.46 19.14
CA ILE A 11 -29.01 3.01 18.50
C ILE A 11 -29.47 3.42 17.10
N ARG A 12 -29.64 4.71 16.87
CA ARG A 12 -29.92 5.26 15.54
C ARG A 12 -28.79 4.86 14.64
N ARG A 13 -29.03 3.92 13.72
CA ARG A 13 -28.11 3.60 12.63
C ARG A 13 -27.87 4.90 11.87
N ASP A 14 -26.68 5.47 12.00
CA ASP A 14 -26.29 6.63 11.22
C ASP A 14 -26.34 6.21 9.74
N SER A 15 -27.36 6.66 9.04
CA SER A 15 -27.59 6.35 7.62
C SER A 15 -26.45 6.80 6.70
N GLN A 16 -25.52 7.61 7.24
CA GLN A 16 -24.37 8.13 6.52
C GLN A 16 -23.11 7.27 6.71
N ASN A 17 -23.11 6.34 7.67
CA ASN A 17 -22.03 5.40 7.94
C ASN A 17 -22.47 3.96 7.63
N THR A 18 -22.25 3.53 6.39
CA THR A 18 -22.49 2.16 5.94
C THR A 18 -21.18 1.37 5.89
N ILE A 19 -21.26 0.07 5.55
CA ILE A 19 -20.07 -0.77 5.33
C ILE A 19 -19.19 -0.18 4.22
N LEU A 20 -19.81 0.30 3.13
CA LEU A 20 -19.10 0.80 1.96
C LEU A 20 -18.83 2.32 1.99
N ARG A 21 -19.30 3.02 3.02
CA ARG A 21 -19.09 4.46 3.15
C ARG A 21 -18.90 4.84 4.60
N LYS A 22 -17.82 5.57 4.88
CA LYS A 22 -17.52 6.12 6.20
C LYS A 22 -17.34 7.63 6.09
N ARG A 23 -18.02 8.38 6.94
CA ARG A 23 -17.82 9.83 7.10
C ARG A 23 -16.93 10.11 8.29
N PHE A 24 -16.11 11.12 8.15
CA PHE A 24 -15.26 11.67 9.22
C PHE A 24 -15.21 13.19 9.08
N SER A 25 -14.68 13.87 10.09
CA SER A 25 -14.52 15.34 10.03
C SER A 25 -13.67 15.74 8.82
N GLY A 26 -14.26 16.56 7.93
CA GLY A 26 -13.57 17.04 6.73
C GLY A 26 -13.67 16.13 5.48
N GLY A 27 -14.35 14.96 5.56
CA GLY A 27 -14.45 14.12 4.38
C GLY A 27 -15.22 12.82 4.52
N PHE A 28 -15.02 11.96 3.55
CA PHE A 28 -15.56 10.60 3.55
C PHE A 28 -14.62 9.62 2.85
N LEU A 29 -14.71 8.37 3.24
CA LEU A 29 -14.14 7.21 2.54
C LEU A 29 -15.27 6.43 1.88
N SER A 30 -15.11 6.09 0.61
CA SER A 30 -16.03 5.20 -0.10
C SER A 30 -15.27 3.99 -0.62
N LEU A 31 -15.81 2.80 -0.39
CA LEU A 31 -15.28 1.54 -0.90
C LEU A 31 -16.10 1.11 -2.11
N ALA A 32 -15.41 0.68 -3.16
CA ALA A 32 -16.04 0.14 -4.36
C ALA A 32 -15.31 -1.12 -4.81
N GLY A 33 -16.04 -2.13 -5.24
CA GLY A 33 -15.43 -3.32 -5.84
C GLY A 33 -14.93 -3.03 -7.26
N ALA A 34 -13.78 -3.60 -7.62
CA ALA A 34 -13.15 -3.42 -8.93
C ALA A 34 -14.04 -3.88 -10.10
N ASN A 35 -14.99 -4.80 -9.85
CA ASN A 35 -15.93 -5.32 -10.85
C ASN A 35 -17.26 -4.56 -10.89
N SER A 36 -17.39 -3.43 -10.19
CA SER A 36 -18.61 -2.63 -10.13
C SER A 36 -18.45 -1.33 -10.92
N PRO A 37 -18.81 -1.28 -12.21
CA PRO A 37 -18.66 -0.08 -13.03
C PRO A 37 -19.37 1.14 -12.43
N GLY A 38 -20.60 0.97 -11.98
CA GLY A 38 -21.37 2.04 -11.32
C GLY A 38 -20.69 2.56 -10.05
N GLY A 39 -20.11 1.67 -9.22
CA GLY A 39 -19.34 2.07 -8.03
C GLY A 39 -18.09 2.88 -8.37
N LEU A 40 -17.39 2.49 -9.43
CA LEU A 40 -16.16 3.16 -9.90
C LEU A 40 -16.44 4.50 -10.59
N SER A 41 -17.63 4.68 -11.17
CA SER A 41 -18.00 5.85 -11.96
C SER A 41 -18.84 6.88 -11.22
N PHE A 42 -19.28 6.58 -9.98
CA PHE A 42 -20.37 7.31 -9.34
C PHE A 42 -20.02 8.73 -8.85
N ARG A 43 -18.78 9.00 -8.38
CA ARG A 43 -18.48 10.30 -7.78
C ARG A 43 -17.10 10.82 -8.15
N PRO A 44 -16.95 12.14 -8.33
CA PRO A 44 -15.63 12.79 -8.35
C PRO A 44 -14.96 12.66 -6.99
N VAL A 45 -13.67 12.29 -6.99
CA VAL A 45 -12.84 12.14 -5.78
C VAL A 45 -11.41 12.62 -6.05
N PRO A 46 -10.76 13.30 -5.10
CA PRO A 46 -9.39 13.79 -5.28
C PRO A 46 -8.32 12.71 -5.07
N ILE A 47 -8.63 11.67 -4.29
CA ILE A 47 -7.68 10.62 -3.91
C ILE A 47 -8.30 9.27 -4.22
N LEU A 48 -7.54 8.44 -4.93
CA LEU A 48 -7.86 7.04 -5.19
C LEU A 48 -6.79 6.15 -4.58
N PHE A 49 -7.26 5.12 -3.89
CA PHE A 49 -6.44 4.03 -3.38
C PHE A 49 -6.93 2.72 -3.98
N PHE A 50 -6.05 2.04 -4.70
CA PHE A 50 -6.32 0.74 -5.30
C PHE A 50 -5.51 -0.32 -4.59
N ASP A 51 -6.19 -1.29 -4.02
CA ASP A 51 -5.59 -2.42 -3.32
C ASP A 51 -5.67 -3.68 -4.20
N GLU A 52 -4.61 -4.46 -4.21
CA GLU A 52 -4.50 -5.73 -4.97
C GLU A 52 -4.75 -5.57 -6.50
N VAL A 53 -4.14 -4.53 -7.12
CA VAL A 53 -4.39 -4.20 -8.54
C VAL A 53 -4.09 -5.33 -9.53
N ASP A 54 -3.18 -6.24 -9.18
CA ASP A 54 -2.87 -7.41 -10.01
C ASP A 54 -4.00 -8.45 -10.06
N ARG A 55 -4.95 -8.37 -9.12
CA ARG A 55 -6.14 -9.22 -9.06
C ARG A 55 -7.35 -8.62 -9.76
N PHE A 56 -7.25 -7.41 -10.24
CA PHE A 56 -8.34 -6.77 -10.96
C PHE A 56 -8.57 -7.45 -12.31
N ALA A 57 -9.85 -7.66 -12.63
CA ALA A 57 -10.21 -8.13 -13.96
C ALA A 57 -9.75 -7.12 -15.04
N PRO A 58 -9.47 -7.58 -16.27
CA PRO A 58 -9.11 -6.69 -17.39
C PRO A 58 -10.18 -5.64 -17.69
N SER A 59 -11.44 -5.93 -17.39
CA SER A 59 -12.57 -5.03 -17.59
C SER A 59 -13.56 -5.13 -16.42
N ALA A 60 -14.08 -3.99 -15.99
CA ALA A 60 -15.20 -3.89 -15.08
C ALA A 60 -16.50 -4.05 -15.90
N GLY A 61 -17.01 -5.28 -15.99
CA GLY A 61 -18.11 -5.61 -16.88
C GLY A 61 -17.73 -5.31 -18.34
N THR A 62 -18.55 -4.50 -19.02
CA THR A 62 -18.34 -4.06 -20.41
C THR A 62 -17.71 -2.66 -20.52
N GLU A 63 -17.42 -2.00 -19.41
CA GLU A 63 -17.01 -0.58 -19.40
C GLU A 63 -15.48 -0.37 -19.46
N GLY A 64 -14.69 -1.43 -19.48
CA GLY A 64 -13.24 -1.37 -19.64
C GLY A 64 -12.45 -1.40 -18.32
N ASP A 65 -11.20 -0.99 -18.37
CA ASP A 65 -10.25 -1.11 -17.24
C ASP A 65 -10.76 -0.37 -16.00
N PRO A 66 -10.94 -1.07 -14.87
CA PRO A 66 -11.47 -0.48 -13.63
C PRO A 66 -10.63 0.68 -13.09
N ILE A 67 -9.30 0.64 -13.27
CA ILE A 67 -8.41 1.73 -12.83
C ILE A 67 -8.63 2.97 -13.67
N ARG A 68 -8.78 2.83 -14.99
CA ARG A 68 -9.05 3.97 -15.88
C ARG A 68 -10.41 4.59 -15.61
N LEU A 69 -11.43 3.77 -15.37
CA LEU A 69 -12.79 4.23 -15.03
C LEU A 69 -12.77 5.08 -13.75
N ALA A 70 -12.17 4.55 -12.67
CA ALA A 70 -12.09 5.29 -11.42
C ALA A 70 -11.19 6.53 -11.56
N PHE A 71 -10.06 6.45 -12.28
CA PHE A 71 -9.14 7.57 -12.44
C PHE A 71 -9.77 8.75 -13.19
N ALA A 72 -10.67 8.49 -14.13
CA ALA A 72 -11.43 9.55 -14.81
C ALA A 72 -12.24 10.42 -13.83
N ARG A 73 -12.59 9.90 -12.65
CA ARG A 73 -13.33 10.66 -11.61
C ARG A 73 -12.45 11.66 -10.85
N THR A 74 -11.15 11.64 -11.05
CA THR A 74 -10.23 12.59 -10.44
C THR A 74 -9.92 13.80 -11.32
N SER A 75 -10.43 13.85 -12.55
CA SER A 75 -10.05 14.84 -13.58
C SER A 75 -10.30 16.28 -13.17
N THR A 76 -11.31 16.55 -12.34
CA THR A 76 -11.66 17.90 -11.86
C THR A 76 -10.76 18.40 -10.72
N PHE A 77 -9.88 17.56 -10.17
CA PHE A 77 -9.03 17.92 -9.05
C PHE A 77 -7.58 18.14 -9.52
N PRO A 78 -7.01 19.35 -9.37
CA PRO A 78 -5.63 19.62 -9.78
C PRO A 78 -4.60 18.85 -8.93
N ASN A 79 -4.88 18.66 -7.64
CA ASN A 79 -4.02 17.94 -6.67
C ASN A 79 -4.42 16.48 -6.48
N ARG A 80 -4.96 15.85 -7.53
CA ARG A 80 -5.37 14.44 -7.46
C ARG A 80 -4.21 13.50 -7.16
N LYS A 81 -4.49 12.45 -6.41
CA LYS A 81 -3.52 11.39 -6.11
C LYS A 81 -4.10 10.02 -6.46
N LYS A 82 -3.26 9.18 -7.08
CA LYS A 82 -3.55 7.79 -7.35
C LYS A 82 -2.49 6.93 -6.67
N ILE A 83 -2.92 6.02 -5.82
CA ILE A 83 -2.06 5.10 -5.09
C ILE A 83 -2.48 3.69 -5.48
N GLU A 84 -1.55 2.90 -5.96
CA GLU A 84 -1.74 1.51 -6.33
C GLU A 84 -0.84 0.62 -5.47
N VAL A 85 -1.43 -0.40 -4.86
CA VAL A 85 -0.72 -1.39 -4.04
C VAL A 85 -1.07 -2.78 -4.52
N SER A 86 -0.09 -3.65 -4.62
CA SER A 86 -0.31 -5.07 -4.92
C SER A 86 0.96 -5.87 -4.69
N SER A 87 0.80 -7.16 -4.46
CA SER A 87 1.86 -8.13 -4.65
C SER A 87 1.91 -8.52 -6.14
N PRO A 88 3.09 -8.48 -6.80
CA PRO A 88 3.20 -8.87 -8.21
C PRO A 88 2.81 -10.35 -8.37
N SER A 89 2.03 -10.64 -9.40
CA SER A 89 1.52 -11.98 -9.67
C SER A 89 2.47 -12.80 -10.56
N ILE A 90 2.40 -12.62 -11.88
CA ILE A 90 3.20 -13.33 -12.85
C ILE A 90 4.17 -12.35 -13.52
N LYS A 91 5.46 -12.68 -13.51
CA LYS A 91 6.50 -11.87 -14.14
C LYS A 91 6.15 -11.51 -15.59
N GLY A 92 6.26 -10.24 -15.92
CA GLY A 92 5.94 -9.69 -17.24
C GLY A 92 4.45 -9.52 -17.55
N LYS A 93 3.55 -10.08 -16.71
CA LYS A 93 2.09 -9.89 -16.82
C LYS A 93 1.54 -9.01 -15.68
N SER A 94 2.27 -8.89 -14.58
CA SER A 94 1.89 -8.10 -13.42
C SER A 94 1.74 -6.62 -13.77
N ARG A 95 0.60 -6.03 -13.37
CA ARG A 95 0.30 -4.61 -13.55
C ARG A 95 1.17 -3.76 -12.62
N ILE A 96 1.30 -4.16 -11.35
CA ILE A 96 2.10 -3.42 -10.39
C ILE A 96 3.60 -3.48 -10.72
N GLU A 97 4.11 -4.60 -11.27
CA GLU A 97 5.48 -4.71 -11.75
C GLU A 97 5.76 -3.69 -12.86
N LYS A 98 4.90 -3.62 -13.88
CA LYS A 98 5.02 -2.63 -14.97
C LYS A 98 4.97 -1.18 -14.46
N ASN A 99 4.07 -0.90 -13.52
CA ASN A 99 3.98 0.43 -12.92
C ASN A 99 5.23 0.78 -12.11
N TYR A 100 5.81 -0.19 -11.39
CA TYR A 100 7.07 -0.01 -10.69
C TYR A 100 8.24 0.23 -11.66
N GLU A 101 8.36 -0.53 -12.75
CA GLU A 101 9.40 -0.38 -13.76
C GLU A 101 9.42 1.00 -14.42
N THR A 102 8.25 1.64 -14.55
CA THR A 102 8.13 2.99 -15.11
C THR A 102 8.21 4.10 -14.06
N SER A 103 8.24 3.75 -12.79
CA SER A 103 8.31 4.68 -11.65
C SER A 103 9.74 5.03 -11.24
N SER A 104 9.90 5.76 -10.14
CA SER A 104 11.21 6.08 -9.53
C SER A 104 11.98 4.88 -9.00
N GLN A 105 11.36 3.71 -8.89
CA GLN A 105 11.97 2.43 -8.50
C GLN A 105 12.73 2.50 -7.17
N ALA A 106 12.08 3.01 -6.13
CA ALA A 106 12.68 3.02 -4.80
C ALA A 106 12.75 1.62 -4.19
N GLU A 107 13.89 1.30 -3.63
CA GLU A 107 14.13 0.13 -2.79
C GLU A 107 14.59 0.58 -1.40
N TYR A 108 14.19 -0.16 -0.38
CA TYR A 108 14.62 0.13 0.98
C TYR A 108 15.94 -0.55 1.30
N TYR A 109 16.93 0.23 1.69
CA TYR A 109 18.26 -0.22 2.09
C TYR A 109 18.36 -0.26 3.61
N ASP A 110 18.67 -1.43 4.14
CA ASP A 110 18.76 -1.72 5.55
C ASP A 110 20.22 -1.96 5.94
N PRO A 111 20.76 -1.26 6.96
CA PRO A 111 22.15 -1.45 7.36
C PRO A 111 22.33 -2.75 8.13
N CYS A 112 23.37 -3.50 7.80
CA CYS A 112 23.74 -4.71 8.51
C CYS A 112 23.97 -4.44 10.00
N PRO A 113 23.43 -5.27 10.92
CA PRO A 113 23.63 -5.11 12.35
C PRO A 113 25.10 -5.15 12.80
N ALA A 114 25.96 -5.92 12.11
CA ALA A 114 27.37 -6.03 12.46
C ALA A 114 28.26 -5.03 11.70
N CYS A 115 28.28 -5.11 10.36
CA CYS A 115 29.23 -4.33 9.58
C CYS A 115 28.68 -2.98 9.08
N GLY A 116 27.39 -2.68 9.29
CA GLY A 116 26.75 -1.43 8.85
C GLY A 116 26.52 -1.31 7.34
N LYS A 117 26.87 -2.33 6.53
CA LYS A 117 26.64 -2.29 5.08
C LYS A 117 25.17 -2.16 4.76
N ALA A 118 24.80 -1.07 4.10
CA ALA A 118 23.44 -0.85 3.62
C ALA A 118 23.12 -1.78 2.43
N GLN A 119 22.03 -2.53 2.53
CA GLN A 119 21.64 -3.52 1.54
C GLN A 119 20.13 -3.74 1.50
N VAL A 120 19.62 -4.12 0.33
CA VAL A 120 18.24 -4.57 0.20
C VAL A 120 18.18 -6.05 0.57
N LEU A 121 17.32 -6.39 1.55
CA LEU A 121 17.13 -7.78 1.95
C LEU A 121 16.39 -8.55 0.85
N ARG A 122 17.05 -9.53 0.27
CA ARG A 122 16.53 -10.36 -0.82
C ARG A 122 16.28 -11.78 -0.36
N PHE A 123 15.31 -12.45 -1.00
CA PHE A 123 14.97 -13.85 -0.71
C PHE A 123 16.18 -14.81 -0.74
N ARG A 124 17.11 -14.59 -1.66
CA ARG A 124 18.35 -15.38 -1.78
C ARG A 124 19.30 -15.31 -0.59
N GLN A 125 19.14 -14.32 0.29
CA GLN A 125 19.94 -14.15 1.51
C GLN A 125 19.34 -14.92 2.69
N LEU A 126 18.18 -15.54 2.50
CA LEU A 126 17.51 -16.33 3.51
C LEU A 126 18.20 -17.66 3.69
N ASP A 127 18.61 -17.92 4.92
CA ASP A 127 18.95 -19.27 5.36
C ASP A 127 17.68 -20.01 5.76
N PHE A 128 17.32 -21.03 4.99
CA PHE A 128 16.06 -21.78 5.17
C PHE A 128 16.04 -22.64 6.44
N GLN A 129 17.19 -22.99 6.99
CA GLN A 129 17.28 -23.81 8.19
C GLN A 129 16.96 -22.98 9.45
N SER A 130 17.58 -21.83 9.56
CA SER A 130 17.41 -20.93 10.71
C SER A 130 16.32 -19.88 10.55
N GLY A 131 15.84 -19.63 9.31
CA GLY A 131 14.96 -18.52 8.99
C GLY A 131 15.62 -17.14 9.04
N ASN A 132 16.93 -17.06 9.25
CA ASN A 132 17.72 -15.84 9.36
C ASN A 132 18.13 -15.29 8.00
N CYS A 133 18.48 -14.01 7.93
CA CYS A 133 19.02 -13.38 6.73
C CYS A 133 20.53 -13.19 6.84
N ARG A 134 21.25 -13.53 5.77
CA ARG A 134 22.68 -13.38 5.64
C ARG A 134 23.05 -12.01 5.09
N CYS A 135 24.01 -11.34 5.73
CA CYS A 135 24.59 -10.14 5.17
C CYS A 135 25.39 -10.46 3.90
N VAL A 136 25.32 -9.61 2.88
CA VAL A 136 26.06 -9.80 1.61
C VAL A 136 27.55 -9.48 1.74
N GLU A 137 27.95 -8.72 2.77
CA GLU A 137 29.34 -8.27 3.00
C GLU A 137 30.06 -9.15 4.02
N CYS A 138 29.59 -9.17 5.27
CA CYS A 138 30.26 -9.91 6.33
C CYS A 138 29.83 -11.37 6.45
N CYS A 139 28.82 -11.82 5.68
CA CYS A 139 28.27 -13.17 5.67
C CYS A 139 27.63 -13.64 6.98
N GLU A 140 27.55 -12.80 8.01
CA GLU A 140 26.89 -13.14 9.26
C GLU A 140 25.37 -13.28 9.10
N LEU A 141 24.77 -14.13 9.94
CA LEU A 141 23.34 -14.42 9.96
C LEU A 141 22.66 -13.66 11.10
N PHE A 142 21.58 -12.95 10.78
CA PHE A 142 20.77 -12.22 11.74
C PHE A 142 19.31 -12.59 11.64
N ALA A 143 18.67 -12.72 12.79
CA ALA A 143 17.23 -12.91 12.87
C ALA A 143 16.49 -11.66 12.38
N LYS A 144 15.24 -11.84 11.95
CA LYS A 144 14.41 -10.74 11.40
C LYS A 144 14.37 -9.54 12.35
N HIS A 145 14.15 -9.74 13.64
CA HIS A 145 14.07 -8.64 14.61
C HIS A 145 15.35 -7.81 14.70
N GLN A 146 16.53 -8.45 14.57
CA GLN A 146 17.82 -7.74 14.62
C GLN A 146 18.02 -6.77 13.43
N TRP A 147 17.45 -7.09 12.26
CA TRP A 147 17.38 -6.17 11.13
C TRP A 147 16.39 -5.05 11.41
N LEU A 148 15.25 -5.37 12.09
CA LEU A 148 14.19 -4.44 12.37
C LEU A 148 14.53 -3.39 13.43
N ASP A 149 15.28 -3.77 14.46
CA ASP A 149 15.67 -2.88 15.57
C ASP A 149 16.45 -1.64 15.10
N ARG A 150 16.98 -1.68 13.89
CA ARG A 150 17.75 -0.57 13.28
C ARG A 150 17.06 0.09 12.07
N TRP A 151 15.89 -0.41 11.71
CA TRP A 151 15.13 0.06 10.56
C TRP A 151 14.85 1.57 10.61
N ASP A 152 14.41 2.07 11.73
CA ASP A 152 13.96 3.48 11.86
C ASP A 152 15.10 4.49 11.90
N GLU A 153 16.28 4.08 12.34
CA GLU A 153 17.37 5.01 12.62
C GLU A 153 18.35 5.18 11.45
N ARG A 154 18.53 4.16 10.63
CA ARG A 154 19.61 4.10 9.65
C ARG A 154 19.20 3.62 8.27
N GLY A 155 18.04 3.03 8.10
CA GLY A 155 17.53 2.58 6.82
C GLY A 155 17.06 3.74 5.94
N ALA A 156 17.15 3.58 4.63
CA ALA A 156 16.76 4.63 3.69
C ALA A 156 16.12 4.08 2.42
N TRP A 157 15.15 4.83 1.91
CA TRP A 157 14.64 4.63 0.56
C TRP A 157 15.61 5.24 -0.46
N VAL A 158 16.06 4.43 -1.40
CA VAL A 158 16.92 4.87 -2.50
C VAL A 158 16.20 4.70 -3.82
N HIS A 159 15.96 5.80 -4.51
CA HIS A 159 15.32 5.85 -5.82
C HIS A 159 16.36 5.63 -6.93
N LYS A 160 16.17 4.61 -7.76
CA LYS A 160 17.06 4.33 -8.91
C LYS A 160 16.87 5.34 -10.04
N CYS A 161 15.66 5.87 -10.17
CA CYS A 161 15.26 6.83 -11.20
C CYS A 161 14.56 8.03 -10.53
N PRO A 162 15.29 8.91 -9.83
CA PRO A 162 14.71 9.97 -9.00
C PRO A 162 13.95 11.04 -9.83
N ASP A 163 14.29 11.20 -11.10
CA ASP A 163 13.70 12.23 -11.98
C ASP A 163 12.30 11.86 -12.50
N ARG A 164 11.86 10.61 -12.29
CA ARG A 164 10.54 10.19 -12.71
C ARG A 164 9.45 10.75 -11.79
N SER A 165 8.37 11.25 -12.39
CA SER A 165 7.26 11.87 -11.67
C SER A 165 6.45 10.89 -10.79
N THR A 166 6.34 9.65 -11.23
CA THR A 166 5.64 8.60 -10.44
C THR A 166 6.60 8.01 -9.42
N ARG A 167 6.20 8.03 -8.15
CA ARG A 167 6.95 7.38 -7.08
C ARG A 167 6.53 5.92 -6.96
N GLY A 168 7.48 5.00 -7.08
CA GLY A 168 7.27 3.57 -6.89
C GLY A 168 8.20 3.04 -5.80
N PHE A 169 7.64 2.22 -4.92
CA PHE A 169 8.33 1.65 -3.76
C PHE A 169 8.22 0.14 -3.82
N TRP A 170 9.33 -0.55 -3.65
CA TRP A 170 9.37 -1.99 -3.57
C TRP A 170 9.84 -2.44 -2.18
N LEU A 171 9.01 -3.26 -1.54
CA LEU A 171 9.31 -3.88 -0.27
C LEU A 171 9.43 -5.39 -0.46
N SER A 172 10.51 -5.98 0.06
CA SER A 172 10.57 -7.44 0.14
C SER A 172 9.66 -7.92 1.27
N GLY A 173 9.04 -9.10 1.12
CA GLY A 173 8.21 -9.70 2.17
C GLY A 173 8.93 -10.01 3.49
N ARG A 174 10.21 -9.64 3.58
CA ARG A 174 11.03 -9.71 4.80
C ARG A 174 11.11 -8.40 5.55
N GLN A 175 10.75 -7.31 4.91
CA GLN A 175 10.70 -5.99 5.53
C GLN A 175 9.33 -5.80 6.19
N PRO A 176 9.24 -5.18 7.38
CA PRO A 176 7.98 -5.03 8.09
C PRO A 176 7.06 -4.03 7.40
N LEU A 177 5.80 -4.40 7.23
CA LEU A 177 4.77 -3.51 6.67
C LEU A 177 4.22 -2.51 7.69
N ASP A 178 4.37 -2.81 8.97
CA ASP A 178 3.84 -2.04 10.11
C ASP A 178 4.53 -0.69 10.31
N GLN A 179 5.67 -0.47 9.68
CA GLN A 179 6.48 0.74 9.86
C GLN A 179 6.40 1.76 8.70
N LEU A 180 5.56 1.52 7.70
CA LEU A 180 5.35 2.48 6.60
C LEU A 180 4.78 3.84 7.07
N GLY A 181 4.25 3.89 8.31
CA GLY A 181 3.72 5.12 8.91
C GLY A 181 4.76 6.18 9.27
N ASN A 182 6.00 5.79 9.55
CA ASN A 182 7.03 6.71 10.05
C ASN A 182 7.95 7.31 8.96
N ALA A 183 7.85 6.84 7.72
CA ALA A 183 8.62 7.40 6.60
C ALA A 183 8.15 8.80 6.14
N ARG A 184 7.24 9.46 6.88
CA ARG A 184 6.59 10.72 6.50
C ARG A 184 7.49 11.96 6.44
N ASN A 185 8.72 11.90 6.93
CA ASN A 185 9.53 13.11 7.11
C ASN A 185 10.87 13.15 6.36
N ARG A 186 11.11 12.28 5.37
CA ARG A 186 12.36 12.32 4.59
C ARG A 186 12.13 12.12 3.09
N ILE A 187 11.19 12.89 2.53
CA ILE A 187 11.06 13.09 1.08
C ILE A 187 11.36 14.54 0.75
#